data_2caf7155bd7b53ffa4f890b1d42917dd
#
_entry.id   2caf7155bd7b53ffa4f890b1d42917dd
#
_cell.length_a   1.000
_cell.length_b   1.000
_cell.length_c   1.000
_cell.angle_alpha   90.00
_cell.angle_beta   90.00
_cell.angle_gamma   90.00
#
_symmetry.space_group_name_H-M   'P 1'
#
loop_
_entity.id
_entity.type
_entity.pdbx_description
1 polymer ?
#
loop_
_entity_poly.entity_id
_entity_poly.type
_entity_poly.pdbx_seq_one_letter_code
_entity_poly.pdbx_strand_id
1 'polypeptide(L)'
;MMDGVMSHGLELEIVSSSFARNEHRAQTVSGNAEQTLDRTDHGDRNRISLLSPLIWEGDSAFDAWLTASSVQVAPVLLTLPSSFAQLGLASGIGLQVLYGFMGCWTCYVITALYADYRRIKESHNTSYQNHTIQWHEVLQGLLGPRWMALGLFFNTTYMICLAAIQMIASGSIAFYINDHYSKRTWTMIFGAIFLLTTLIPTAHNYRLWSFLGILMTTYTSWYLTIAAVTHGQALNVKHTGPKKLDEYFMGAANILYTFGGHGFTVEIMHAMWKPKKYKLVYVYAVLYIFSLTIPSASSMYWAFGDGLLNNFNAFSFLPKTKFRSAAAVAMLMHEFIQFSFCSLPIHLVWEKLLGLHHSRHFYIRAIARIPIVLFLWLISLMFPFFGTINSVVGSLLVSAAVYIIPCLAHMTYYWSFMTRENAIEQPILCRGSWRAMFLVDAFVVLWVTILGVGLGGWASMKNLIQQAHKFGLFSTCFNCPKKP
;
A
#
# COMPACT_ATOMS: atom_id res chain seq x y z
N MET A 1 -24.41 -4.30 -30.50
CA MET A 1 -23.08 -4.00 -29.93
C MET A 1 -22.89 -2.51 -29.59
N MET A 2 -23.76 -1.60 -30.06
CA MET A 2 -23.73 -0.16 -29.74
C MET A 2 -24.50 0.21 -28.47
N ASP A 3 -25.48 -0.56 -28.03
CA ASP A 3 -26.31 -0.25 -26.86
C ASP A 3 -25.62 -0.50 -25.50
N GLY A 4 -24.60 -1.39 -25.43
CA GLY A 4 -23.86 -1.67 -24.22
C GLY A 4 -22.83 -0.60 -23.84
N VAL A 5 -22.34 0.19 -24.79
CA VAL A 5 -21.37 1.26 -24.54
C VAL A 5 -22.05 2.52 -24.02
N MET A 6 -23.31 2.75 -24.40
CA MET A 6 -24.10 3.89 -23.90
C MET A 6 -24.55 3.70 -22.45
N SER A 7 -24.88 2.48 -22.00
CA SER A 7 -25.29 2.23 -20.62
C SER A 7 -24.14 2.40 -19.62
N HIS A 8 -22.93 1.97 -19.96
CA HIS A 8 -21.74 2.18 -19.12
C HIS A 8 -21.28 3.65 -19.03
N GLY A 9 -21.51 4.42 -20.10
CA GLY A 9 -21.26 5.87 -20.08
C GLY A 9 -22.20 6.60 -19.12
N LEU A 10 -23.45 6.21 -19.08
CA LEU A 10 -24.48 6.81 -18.21
C LEU A 10 -24.25 6.46 -16.73
N GLU A 11 -23.86 5.22 -16.40
CA GLU A 11 -23.55 4.84 -15.01
C GLU A 11 -22.30 5.58 -14.47
N LEU A 12 -21.27 5.77 -15.27
CA LEU A 12 -20.09 6.53 -14.89
C LEU A 12 -20.39 8.05 -14.74
N GLU A 13 -21.28 8.61 -15.56
CA GLU A 13 -21.76 9.98 -15.41
C GLU A 13 -22.65 10.16 -14.17
N ILE A 14 -23.48 9.17 -13.85
CA ILE A 14 -24.31 9.17 -12.64
C ILE A 14 -23.43 9.11 -11.37
N VAL A 15 -22.42 8.28 -11.36
CA VAL A 15 -21.45 8.20 -10.23
C VAL A 15 -20.67 9.52 -10.11
N SER A 16 -20.16 10.08 -11.21
CA SER A 16 -19.44 11.35 -11.19
C SER A 16 -20.32 12.54 -10.79
N SER A 17 -21.57 12.57 -11.28
CA SER A 17 -22.54 13.63 -10.92
C SER A 17 -23.08 13.49 -9.50
N SER A 18 -23.18 12.30 -8.94
CA SER A 18 -23.55 12.10 -7.54
C SER A 18 -22.42 12.50 -6.58
N PHE A 19 -21.15 12.27 -6.93
CA PHE A 19 -20.00 12.77 -6.18
C PHE A 19 -19.96 14.31 -6.19
N ALA A 20 -20.07 14.95 -7.36
CA ALA A 20 -20.05 16.39 -7.51
C ALA A 20 -21.25 17.09 -6.82
N ARG A 21 -22.44 16.46 -6.89
CA ARG A 21 -23.66 17.00 -6.28
C ARG A 21 -23.65 16.90 -4.75
N ASN A 22 -23.06 15.87 -4.20
CA ASN A 22 -22.90 15.70 -2.75
C ASN A 22 -21.84 16.65 -2.19
N GLU A 23 -20.75 16.93 -2.92
CA GLU A 23 -19.78 17.97 -2.55
C GLU A 23 -20.39 19.36 -2.51
N HIS A 24 -21.20 19.73 -3.52
CA HIS A 24 -21.86 21.04 -3.58
C HIS A 24 -22.92 21.21 -2.47
N ARG A 25 -23.64 20.14 -2.14
CA ARG A 25 -24.65 20.16 -1.07
C ARG A 25 -24.03 20.22 0.33
N ALA A 26 -22.87 19.59 0.52
CA ALA A 26 -22.11 19.64 1.76
C ALA A 26 -21.51 21.04 2.00
N GLN A 27 -21.03 21.70 0.96
CA GLN A 27 -20.49 23.08 1.04
C GLN A 27 -21.56 24.11 1.38
N THR A 28 -22.78 24.00 0.84
CA THR A 28 -23.89 24.91 1.13
C THR A 28 -24.48 24.73 2.54
N VAL A 29 -24.49 23.51 3.07
CA VAL A 29 -24.96 23.23 4.45
C VAL A 29 -23.92 23.67 5.49
N SER A 30 -22.62 23.56 5.22
CA SER A 30 -21.55 24.03 6.10
C SER A 30 -21.54 25.58 6.20
N GLY A 31 -21.69 26.31 5.08
CA GLY A 31 -21.69 27.78 5.08
C GLY A 31 -22.81 28.40 5.89
N ASN A 32 -23.98 27.76 5.95
CA ASN A 32 -25.11 28.26 6.75
C ASN A 32 -25.05 27.92 8.24
N ALA A 33 -24.27 26.88 8.63
CA ALA A 33 -24.06 26.49 10.02
C ALA A 33 -22.98 27.33 10.72
N GLU A 34 -22.01 27.86 10.00
CA GLU A 34 -20.92 28.68 10.56
C GLU A 34 -21.40 30.09 10.95
N GLN A 35 -22.38 30.67 10.26
CA GLN A 35 -22.90 32.01 10.60
C GLN A 35 -23.75 32.07 11.87
N THR A 36 -24.24 30.93 12.38
CA THR A 36 -25.09 30.88 13.59
C THR A 36 -24.31 30.48 14.85
N LEU A 37 -23.08 29.98 14.77
CA LEU A 37 -22.30 29.47 15.91
C LEU A 37 -21.27 30.46 16.48
N ASP A 38 -21.02 31.58 15.81
CA ASP A 38 -19.98 32.56 16.23
C ASP A 38 -20.44 33.53 17.35
N ARG A 39 -21.61 33.32 17.93
CA ARG A 39 -22.18 34.24 18.96
C ARG A 39 -22.26 33.70 20.40
N THR A 40 -21.89 32.47 20.70
CA THR A 40 -22.17 31.92 22.05
C THR A 40 -21.01 31.19 22.76
N ASP A 41 -19.76 31.30 22.30
CA ASP A 41 -18.71 30.53 23.02
C ASP A 41 -17.39 31.31 23.22
N HIS A 42 -17.42 32.31 24.08
CA HIS A 42 -16.23 33.04 24.55
C HIS A 42 -15.79 32.68 25.99
N GLY A 43 -16.46 31.73 26.67
CA GLY A 43 -16.26 31.48 28.10
C GLY A 43 -15.39 30.31 28.53
N ASP A 44 -15.13 29.30 27.67
CA ASP A 44 -14.55 28.01 28.12
C ASP A 44 -13.20 27.59 27.46
N ARG A 45 -12.58 28.48 26.68
CA ARG A 45 -11.35 28.19 25.94
C ARG A 45 -10.05 28.17 26.75
N ASN A 46 -10.05 28.57 28.01
CA ASN A 46 -8.82 28.81 28.77
C ASN A 46 -8.29 27.64 29.63
N ARG A 47 -8.94 26.46 29.62
CA ARG A 47 -8.47 25.30 30.45
C ARG A 47 -7.96 24.09 29.66
N ILE A 48 -8.15 24.02 28.33
CA ILE A 48 -7.68 22.90 27.48
C ILE A 48 -6.38 23.25 26.74
N SER A 49 -5.87 24.48 26.90
CA SER A 49 -4.82 25.05 26.02
C SER A 49 -3.37 24.62 26.35
N LEU A 50 -3.10 23.83 27.39
CA LEU A 50 -1.73 23.43 27.74
C LEU A 50 -1.26 22.10 27.12
N LEU A 51 -2.17 21.30 26.59
CA LEU A 51 -1.84 20.04 25.87
C LEU A 51 -2.10 20.13 24.36
N SER A 52 -2.74 21.18 23.88
CA SER A 52 -3.13 21.35 22.48
C SER A 52 -1.97 21.58 21.49
N PRO A 53 -0.84 22.21 21.84
CA PRO A 53 0.26 22.40 20.87
C PRO A 53 1.00 21.11 20.51
N LEU A 54 0.94 20.07 21.35
CA LEU A 54 1.63 18.81 21.12
C LEU A 54 0.84 17.84 20.21
N ILE A 55 -0.44 18.10 19.99
CA ILE A 55 -1.38 17.16 19.34
C ILE A 55 -1.89 17.68 17.99
N TRP A 56 -1.72 18.97 17.64
CA TRP A 56 -2.48 19.61 16.55
C TRP A 56 -1.71 20.46 15.55
N GLU A 57 -0.45 20.16 15.32
CA GLU A 57 0.25 20.77 14.20
C GLU A 57 0.59 19.65 13.22
N GLY A 58 0.23 19.80 11.93
CA GLY A 58 0.32 18.77 10.90
C GLY A 58 1.64 17.98 10.88
N ASP A 59 1.65 16.80 10.28
CA ASP A 59 2.76 15.85 10.34
C ASP A 59 4.08 16.46 9.87
N SER A 60 5.13 16.29 10.67
CA SER A 60 6.49 16.66 10.30
C SER A 60 7.01 15.73 9.19
N ALA A 61 8.10 16.12 8.54
CA ALA A 61 8.79 15.24 7.58
C ALA A 61 9.25 13.91 8.22
N PHE A 62 9.55 13.92 9.51
CA PHE A 62 9.92 12.71 10.26
C PHE A 62 8.71 11.80 10.48
N ASP A 63 7.55 12.34 10.84
CA ASP A 63 6.32 11.56 11.02
C ASP A 63 5.87 10.92 9.69
N ALA A 64 5.97 11.69 8.60
CA ALA A 64 5.72 11.17 7.25
C ALA A 64 6.71 10.07 6.86
N TRP A 65 7.99 10.18 7.26
CA TRP A 65 8.99 9.14 7.05
C TRP A 65 8.68 7.87 7.86
N LEU A 66 8.28 8.02 9.13
CA LEU A 66 7.84 6.89 9.95
C LEU A 66 6.67 6.15 9.27
N THR A 67 5.67 6.89 8.80
CA THR A 67 4.49 6.31 8.17
C THR A 67 4.84 5.64 6.85
N ALA A 68 5.56 6.32 5.94
CA ALA A 68 5.96 5.76 4.66
C ALA A 68 6.84 4.51 4.82
N SER A 69 7.77 4.52 5.78
CA SER A 69 8.67 3.39 6.05
C SER A 69 7.95 2.20 6.67
N SER A 70 7.03 2.44 7.62
CA SER A 70 6.24 1.39 8.27
C SER A 70 5.39 0.64 7.25
N VAL A 71 4.75 1.37 6.35
CA VAL A 71 3.77 0.82 5.42
C VAL A 71 4.37 -0.06 4.32
N GLN A 72 5.58 0.22 3.86
CA GLN A 72 6.17 -0.49 2.73
C GLN A 72 6.75 -1.87 3.04
N VAL A 73 7.16 -2.12 4.29
CA VAL A 73 7.89 -3.36 4.63
C VAL A 73 6.99 -4.55 4.92
N ALA A 74 5.75 -4.33 5.21
CA ALA A 74 4.68 -5.31 5.55
C ALA A 74 4.98 -6.81 5.24
N PRO A 75 4.03 -7.64 4.87
CA PRO A 75 4.22 -9.09 4.76
C PRO A 75 5.23 -9.52 3.69
N VAL A 76 5.65 -8.60 2.82
CA VAL A 76 6.64 -8.88 1.78
C VAL A 76 8.00 -9.31 2.38
N LEU A 77 8.38 -8.81 3.54
CA LEU A 77 9.61 -9.21 4.25
C LEU A 77 9.71 -10.72 4.42
N LEU A 78 8.59 -11.39 4.67
CA LEU A 78 8.55 -12.84 4.85
C LEU A 78 8.57 -13.61 3.53
N THR A 79 8.22 -12.99 2.40
CA THR A 79 8.15 -13.63 1.08
C THR A 79 9.36 -13.33 0.19
N LEU A 80 10.11 -12.26 0.47
CA LEU A 80 11.29 -11.87 -0.31
C LEU A 80 12.38 -12.97 -0.40
N PRO A 81 12.70 -13.72 0.67
CA PRO A 81 13.68 -14.79 0.55
C PRO A 81 13.32 -15.81 -0.52
N SER A 82 12.05 -16.18 -0.66
CA SER A 82 11.60 -17.10 -1.72
C SER A 82 11.70 -16.45 -3.12
N SER A 83 11.47 -15.14 -3.23
CA SER A 83 11.69 -14.41 -4.49
C SER A 83 13.16 -14.40 -4.91
N PHE A 84 14.09 -14.25 -3.95
CA PHE A 84 15.52 -14.35 -4.23
C PHE A 84 15.90 -15.77 -4.67
N ALA A 85 15.25 -16.81 -4.15
CA ALA A 85 15.46 -18.17 -4.65
C ALA A 85 14.92 -18.38 -6.08
N GLN A 86 13.81 -17.70 -6.44
CA GLN A 86 13.23 -17.74 -7.78
C GLN A 86 14.07 -16.99 -8.82
N LEU A 87 14.71 -15.90 -8.43
CA LEU A 87 15.46 -15.00 -9.30
C LEU A 87 16.97 -15.28 -9.34
N GLY A 88 17.51 -15.87 -8.27
CA GLY A 88 18.92 -15.85 -7.95
C GLY A 88 19.34 -14.52 -7.28
N LEU A 89 20.46 -14.54 -6.57
CA LEU A 89 20.90 -13.43 -5.72
C LEU A 89 21.13 -12.13 -6.50
N ALA A 90 21.86 -12.20 -7.61
CA ALA A 90 22.21 -11.01 -8.38
C ALA A 90 20.97 -10.33 -8.99
N SER A 91 20.08 -11.11 -9.61
CA SER A 91 18.83 -10.58 -10.18
C SER A 91 17.89 -10.08 -9.08
N GLY A 92 17.83 -10.77 -7.93
CA GLY A 92 17.03 -10.36 -6.78
C GLY A 92 17.45 -8.98 -6.25
N ILE A 93 18.75 -8.77 -6.00
CA ILE A 93 19.30 -7.48 -5.57
C ILE A 93 19.11 -6.41 -6.67
N GLY A 94 19.43 -6.74 -7.92
CA GLY A 94 19.30 -5.81 -9.03
C GLY A 94 17.89 -5.29 -9.23
N LEU A 95 16.88 -6.17 -9.20
CA LEU A 95 15.47 -5.79 -9.31
C LEU A 95 14.98 -5.05 -8.07
N GLN A 96 15.44 -5.42 -6.85
CA GLN A 96 15.10 -4.70 -5.63
C GLN A 96 15.56 -3.23 -5.71
N VAL A 97 16.79 -2.99 -6.16
CA VAL A 97 17.35 -1.64 -6.33
C VAL A 97 16.63 -0.89 -7.44
N LEU A 98 16.42 -1.53 -8.60
CA LEU A 98 15.73 -0.92 -9.74
C LEU A 98 14.30 -0.46 -9.37
N TYR A 99 13.50 -1.36 -8.78
CA TYR A 99 12.12 -1.04 -8.40
C TYR A 99 12.05 -0.01 -7.27
N GLY A 100 13.01 0.01 -6.36
CA GLY A 100 13.12 1.07 -5.36
C GLY A 100 13.36 2.45 -5.98
N PHE A 101 14.26 2.56 -6.97
CA PHE A 101 14.46 3.81 -7.71
C PHE A 101 13.25 4.21 -8.54
N MET A 102 12.59 3.26 -9.20
CA MET A 102 11.35 3.52 -9.92
C MET A 102 10.24 3.99 -8.97
N GLY A 103 10.16 3.44 -7.76
CA GLY A 103 9.24 3.90 -6.70
C GLY A 103 9.55 5.32 -6.25
N CYS A 104 10.82 5.69 -6.08
CA CYS A 104 11.22 7.08 -5.80
C CYS A 104 10.80 8.02 -6.92
N TRP A 105 10.94 7.59 -8.17
CA TRP A 105 10.52 8.35 -9.34
C TRP A 105 9.01 8.60 -9.35
N THR A 106 8.20 7.55 -9.22
CA THR A 106 6.74 7.69 -9.24
C THR A 106 6.22 8.48 -8.04
N CYS A 107 6.86 8.37 -6.88
CA CYS A 107 6.57 9.22 -5.74
C CYS A 107 6.85 10.72 -6.03
N TYR A 108 7.95 11.02 -6.70
CA TYR A 108 8.25 12.38 -7.16
C TYR A 108 7.15 12.90 -8.10
N VAL A 109 6.76 12.08 -9.08
CA VAL A 109 5.70 12.40 -10.06
C VAL A 109 4.36 12.69 -9.35
N ILE A 110 3.94 11.83 -8.41
CA ILE A 110 2.72 12.04 -7.61
C ILE A 110 2.82 13.35 -6.80
N THR A 111 3.99 13.62 -6.20
CA THR A 111 4.22 14.84 -5.42
C THR A 111 4.09 16.11 -6.29
N ALA A 112 4.61 16.08 -7.53
CA ALA A 112 4.50 17.20 -8.46
C ALA A 112 3.05 17.46 -8.86
N LEU A 113 2.31 16.41 -9.25
CA LEU A 113 0.89 16.51 -9.59
C LEU A 113 0.03 16.99 -8.42
N TYR A 114 0.27 16.47 -7.21
CA TYR A 114 -0.43 16.92 -6.01
C TYR A 114 -0.15 18.41 -5.69
N ALA A 115 1.10 18.86 -5.86
CA ALA A 115 1.46 20.25 -5.61
C ALA A 115 0.71 21.22 -6.54
N ASP A 116 0.62 20.88 -7.84
CA ASP A 116 -0.12 21.68 -8.81
C ASP A 116 -1.64 21.64 -8.57
N TYR A 117 -2.20 20.47 -8.25
CA TYR A 117 -3.61 20.34 -7.85
C TYR A 117 -3.94 21.22 -6.64
N ARG A 118 -3.11 21.16 -5.60
CA ARG A 118 -3.29 21.96 -4.38
C ARG A 118 -3.26 23.45 -4.68
N ARG A 119 -2.30 23.93 -5.49
CA ARG A 119 -2.22 25.33 -5.91
C ARG A 119 -3.49 25.79 -6.62
N ILE A 120 -4.02 24.99 -7.56
CA ILE A 120 -5.24 25.31 -8.29
C ILE A 120 -6.42 25.45 -7.32
N LYS A 121 -6.54 24.56 -6.38
CA LYS A 121 -7.60 24.57 -5.37
C LYS A 121 -7.46 25.74 -4.39
N GLU A 122 -6.26 26.06 -3.93
CA GLU A 122 -5.97 27.21 -3.06
C GLU A 122 -6.29 28.54 -3.76
N SER A 123 -6.07 28.65 -5.08
CA SER A 123 -6.45 29.85 -5.86
C SER A 123 -7.95 30.04 -5.95
N HIS A 124 -8.76 29.01 -5.75
CA HIS A 124 -10.23 29.07 -5.71
C HIS A 124 -10.79 29.22 -4.29
N ASN A 125 -9.97 29.58 -3.27
CA ASN A 125 -10.35 29.76 -1.87
C ASN A 125 -11.10 28.57 -1.25
N THR A 126 -10.78 27.34 -1.70
CA THR A 126 -11.41 26.12 -1.17
C THR A 126 -10.75 25.76 0.16
N SER A 127 -11.52 25.76 1.26
CA SER A 127 -11.03 25.30 2.56
C SER A 127 -11.02 23.78 2.65
N TYR A 128 -9.93 23.20 3.17
CA TYR A 128 -9.76 21.75 3.34
C TYR A 128 -9.86 21.30 4.80
N GLN A 129 -10.36 22.13 5.71
CA GLN A 129 -10.29 21.87 7.15
C GLN A 129 -10.87 20.52 7.60
N ASN A 130 -11.80 19.94 6.82
CA ASN A 130 -12.46 18.68 7.14
C ASN A 130 -12.48 17.65 5.98
N HIS A 131 -11.64 17.83 4.97
CA HIS A 131 -11.64 16.98 3.78
C HIS A 131 -10.24 16.44 3.48
N THR A 132 -10.04 15.12 3.54
CA THR A 132 -8.79 14.47 3.14
C THR A 132 -8.79 14.27 1.64
N ILE A 133 -7.84 14.91 0.96
CA ILE A 133 -7.63 14.75 -0.48
C ILE A 133 -7.12 13.33 -0.75
N GLN A 134 -7.69 12.67 -1.78
CA GLN A 134 -7.29 11.34 -2.24
C GLN A 134 -6.74 11.39 -3.67
N TRP A 135 -5.99 10.37 -4.07
CA TRP A 135 -5.34 10.34 -5.38
C TRP A 135 -6.30 10.50 -6.56
N HIS A 136 -7.46 9.87 -6.52
CA HIS A 136 -8.46 9.99 -7.58
C HIS A 136 -9.01 11.40 -7.75
N GLU A 137 -9.08 12.18 -6.66
CA GLU A 137 -9.51 13.59 -6.71
C GLU A 137 -8.44 14.47 -7.38
N VAL A 138 -7.16 14.18 -7.15
CA VAL A 138 -6.05 14.86 -7.84
C VAL A 138 -6.14 14.61 -9.34
N LEU A 139 -6.37 13.35 -9.74
CA LEU A 139 -6.54 12.99 -11.15
C LEU A 139 -7.77 13.66 -11.77
N GLN A 140 -8.89 13.74 -11.04
CA GLN A 140 -10.09 14.43 -11.49
C GLN A 140 -9.83 15.92 -11.74
N GLY A 141 -9.20 16.58 -10.78
CA GLY A 141 -9.00 18.03 -10.86
C GLY A 141 -7.99 18.47 -11.92
N LEU A 142 -7.03 17.61 -12.27
CA LEU A 142 -6.01 17.90 -13.28
C LEU A 142 -6.35 17.38 -14.68
N LEU A 143 -6.99 16.23 -14.79
CA LEU A 143 -7.13 15.47 -16.04
C LEU A 143 -8.58 15.07 -16.37
N GLY A 144 -9.52 15.29 -15.43
CA GLY A 144 -10.94 15.08 -15.65
C GLY A 144 -11.48 13.70 -15.22
N PRO A 145 -12.79 13.43 -15.47
CA PRO A 145 -13.54 12.34 -14.84
C PRO A 145 -13.08 10.93 -15.26
N ARG A 146 -12.57 10.76 -16.48
CA ARG A 146 -12.05 9.47 -16.94
C ARG A 146 -10.83 9.02 -16.13
N TRP A 147 -9.92 9.94 -15.83
CA TRP A 147 -8.76 9.70 -14.99
C TRP A 147 -9.13 9.46 -13.53
N MET A 148 -10.17 10.16 -13.04
CA MET A 148 -10.74 9.88 -11.73
C MET A 148 -11.21 8.42 -11.62
N ALA A 149 -12.02 7.96 -12.57
CA ALA A 149 -12.55 6.60 -12.58
C ALA A 149 -11.43 5.55 -12.63
N LEU A 150 -10.40 5.79 -13.46
CA LEU A 150 -9.23 4.92 -13.57
C LEU A 150 -8.45 4.86 -12.24
N GLY A 151 -8.14 6.01 -11.66
CA GLY A 151 -7.43 6.10 -10.39
C GLY A 151 -8.21 5.51 -9.23
N LEU A 152 -9.51 5.78 -9.16
CA LEU A 152 -10.39 5.22 -8.14
C LEU A 152 -10.45 3.70 -8.23
N PHE A 153 -10.67 3.15 -9.43
CA PHE A 153 -10.75 1.69 -9.64
C PHE A 153 -9.46 0.99 -9.24
N PHE A 154 -8.32 1.38 -9.82
CA PHE A 154 -7.06 0.69 -9.56
C PHE A 154 -6.56 0.90 -8.13
N ASN A 155 -6.64 2.13 -7.58
CA ASN A 155 -6.18 2.38 -6.23
C ASN A 155 -7.05 1.70 -5.18
N THR A 156 -8.38 1.74 -5.31
CA THR A 156 -9.29 1.09 -4.36
C THR A 156 -9.15 -0.43 -4.42
N THR A 157 -9.09 -1.03 -5.63
CA THR A 157 -8.89 -2.48 -5.79
C THR A 157 -7.55 -2.90 -5.20
N TYR A 158 -6.49 -2.12 -5.44
CA TYR A 158 -5.18 -2.35 -4.84
C TYR A 158 -5.24 -2.34 -3.31
N MET A 159 -5.85 -1.33 -2.71
CA MET A 159 -5.99 -1.23 -1.24
C MET A 159 -6.82 -2.38 -0.65
N ILE A 160 -7.90 -2.80 -1.32
CA ILE A 160 -8.71 -3.96 -0.94
C ILE A 160 -7.84 -5.23 -0.89
N CYS A 161 -7.09 -5.50 -1.96
CA CYS A 161 -6.21 -6.67 -2.00
C CYS A 161 -5.09 -6.59 -0.96
N LEU A 162 -4.50 -5.40 -0.77
CA LEU A 162 -3.45 -5.17 0.21
C LEU A 162 -3.96 -5.43 1.63
N ALA A 163 -5.15 -4.93 2.00
CA ALA A 163 -5.77 -5.19 3.30
C ALA A 163 -6.11 -6.68 3.50
N ALA A 164 -6.62 -7.37 2.48
CA ALA A 164 -6.88 -8.80 2.56
C ALA A 164 -5.58 -9.61 2.76
N ILE A 165 -4.48 -9.21 2.13
CA ILE A 165 -3.16 -9.83 2.31
C ILE A 165 -2.71 -9.78 3.77
N GLN A 166 -2.97 -8.68 4.52
CA GLN A 166 -2.60 -8.58 5.92
C GLN A 166 -3.32 -9.63 6.78
N MET A 167 -4.59 -9.91 6.50
CA MET A 167 -5.35 -10.99 7.18
C MET A 167 -4.79 -12.37 6.85
N ILE A 168 -4.46 -12.64 5.58
CA ILE A 168 -3.86 -13.91 5.14
C ILE A 168 -2.48 -14.10 5.77
N ALA A 169 -1.66 -13.05 5.79
CA ALA A 169 -0.34 -13.05 6.41
C ALA A 169 -0.43 -13.34 7.91
N SER A 170 -1.36 -12.69 8.62
CA SER A 170 -1.58 -12.92 10.05
C SER A 170 -1.93 -14.37 10.35
N GLY A 171 -2.84 -14.98 9.58
CA GLY A 171 -3.16 -16.40 9.70
C GLY A 171 -1.96 -17.31 9.44
N SER A 172 -1.13 -16.97 8.43
CA SER A 172 0.10 -17.72 8.14
C SER A 172 1.16 -17.58 9.23
N ILE A 173 1.36 -16.39 9.78
CA ILE A 173 2.35 -16.11 10.84
C ILE A 173 1.94 -16.81 12.15
N ALA A 174 0.67 -16.68 12.54
CA ALA A 174 0.13 -17.31 13.76
C ALA A 174 0.27 -18.83 13.75
N PHE A 175 0.09 -19.46 12.59
CA PHE A 175 0.31 -20.90 12.40
C PHE A 175 1.75 -21.33 12.75
N TYR A 176 2.77 -20.48 12.46
CA TYR A 176 4.14 -20.79 12.82
C TYR A 176 4.48 -20.54 14.29
N ILE A 177 3.62 -19.84 15.04
CA ILE A 177 3.70 -19.74 16.50
C ILE A 177 3.04 -20.96 17.14
N ASN A 178 1.82 -21.28 16.71
CA ASN A 178 1.02 -22.37 17.22
C ASN A 178 0.32 -23.11 16.06
N ASP A 179 0.79 -24.32 15.75
CA ASP A 179 0.31 -25.19 14.69
C ASP A 179 -0.87 -26.09 15.10
N HIS A 180 -1.44 -25.87 16.31
CA HIS A 180 -2.63 -26.59 16.78
C HIS A 180 -3.84 -26.32 15.90
N TYR A 181 -4.03 -25.03 15.50
CA TYR A 181 -5.10 -24.62 14.59
C TYR A 181 -4.60 -24.49 13.15
N SER A 182 -5.51 -24.70 12.18
CA SER A 182 -5.20 -24.50 10.76
C SER A 182 -4.97 -23.02 10.43
N LYS A 183 -4.29 -22.74 9.33
CA LYS A 183 -4.10 -21.36 8.85
C LYS A 183 -5.44 -20.65 8.64
N ARG A 184 -6.45 -21.37 8.12
CA ARG A 184 -7.82 -20.84 7.95
C ARG A 184 -8.47 -20.44 9.27
N THR A 185 -8.34 -21.28 10.30
CA THR A 185 -8.89 -20.99 11.65
C THR A 185 -8.23 -19.73 12.21
N TRP A 186 -6.90 -19.61 12.06
CA TRP A 186 -6.19 -18.39 12.45
C TRP A 186 -6.67 -17.16 11.68
N THR A 187 -6.87 -17.27 10.34
CA THR A 187 -7.43 -16.17 9.54
C THR A 187 -8.85 -15.79 10.01
N MET A 188 -9.68 -16.74 10.43
CA MET A 188 -11.00 -16.45 11.04
C MET A 188 -10.87 -15.66 12.34
N ILE A 189 -9.97 -16.06 13.23
CA ILE A 189 -9.72 -15.38 14.51
C ILE A 189 -9.22 -13.95 14.26
N PHE A 190 -8.22 -13.79 13.38
CA PHE A 190 -7.69 -12.46 13.06
C PHE A 190 -8.69 -11.59 12.33
N GLY A 191 -9.55 -12.14 11.47
CA GLY A 191 -10.66 -11.39 10.87
C GLY A 191 -11.58 -10.74 11.92
N ALA A 192 -11.91 -11.46 12.98
CA ALA A 192 -12.66 -10.90 14.09
C ALA A 192 -11.88 -9.81 14.87
N ILE A 193 -10.57 -10.00 15.06
CA ILE A 193 -9.71 -8.99 15.69
C ILE A 193 -9.63 -7.73 14.82
N PHE A 194 -9.50 -7.88 13.50
CA PHE A 194 -9.44 -6.75 12.57
C PHE A 194 -10.73 -5.92 12.52
N LEU A 195 -11.89 -6.48 12.92
CA LEU A 195 -13.11 -5.68 13.08
C LEU A 195 -12.93 -4.54 14.11
N LEU A 196 -12.05 -4.70 15.08
CA LEU A 196 -11.74 -3.63 16.04
C LEU A 196 -11.15 -2.38 15.37
N THR A 197 -10.54 -2.51 14.20
CA THR A 197 -10.00 -1.36 13.46
C THR A 197 -11.08 -0.40 12.98
N THR A 198 -12.34 -0.85 12.84
CA THR A 198 -13.48 0.03 12.50
C THR A 198 -13.72 1.09 13.56
N LEU A 199 -13.30 0.82 14.81
CA LEU A 199 -13.40 1.74 15.94
C LEU A 199 -12.31 2.81 15.94
N ILE A 200 -11.31 2.75 15.05
CA ILE A 200 -10.26 3.77 14.93
C ILE A 200 -10.79 4.89 14.03
N PRO A 201 -11.15 6.08 14.60
CA PRO A 201 -11.94 7.06 13.86
C PRO A 201 -11.14 7.87 12.83
N THR A 202 -9.86 8.13 13.09
CA THR A 202 -9.07 9.10 12.30
C THR A 202 -7.58 8.80 12.33
N ALA A 203 -6.89 9.37 11.34
CA ALA A 203 -5.44 9.25 11.12
C ALA A 203 -4.56 9.95 12.18
N HIS A 204 -5.11 10.68 13.12
CA HIS A 204 -4.35 11.56 14.03
C HIS A 204 -3.34 10.88 14.96
N ASN A 205 -3.46 9.57 15.21
CA ASN A 205 -2.53 8.84 16.09
C ASN A 205 -1.56 7.92 15.33
N TYR A 206 -1.43 8.08 14.01
CA TYR A 206 -0.58 7.20 13.21
C TYR A 206 0.91 7.29 13.55
N ARG A 207 1.39 8.40 14.11
CA ARG A 207 2.79 8.57 14.51
C ARG A 207 3.28 7.46 15.45
N LEU A 208 2.54 7.21 16.53
CA LEU A 208 2.90 6.16 17.49
C LEU A 208 2.84 4.76 16.86
N TRP A 209 1.77 4.50 16.10
CA TRP A 209 1.60 3.23 15.40
C TRP A 209 2.67 2.99 14.34
N SER A 210 3.04 4.04 13.58
CA SER A 210 4.11 3.97 12.60
C SER A 210 5.47 3.71 13.25
N PHE A 211 5.75 4.36 14.37
CA PHE A 211 6.98 4.13 15.14
C PHE A 211 7.07 2.68 15.65
N LEU A 212 5.97 2.16 16.25
CA LEU A 212 5.89 0.76 16.67
C LEU A 212 6.06 -0.19 15.47
N GLY A 213 5.42 0.12 14.34
CA GLY A 213 5.56 -0.65 13.11
C GLY A 213 7.01 -0.76 12.62
N ILE A 214 7.76 0.36 12.63
CA ILE A 214 9.19 0.37 12.29
C ILE A 214 10.01 -0.49 13.26
N LEU A 215 9.79 -0.37 14.57
CA LEU A 215 10.50 -1.19 15.55
C LEU A 215 10.26 -2.69 15.32
N MET A 216 9.02 -3.08 15.07
CA MET A 216 8.63 -4.47 14.84
C MET A 216 9.22 -5.04 13.56
N THR A 217 9.19 -4.29 12.46
CA THR A 217 9.78 -4.71 11.19
C THR A 217 11.30 -4.74 11.24
N THR A 218 11.93 -3.76 11.89
CA THR A 218 13.39 -3.75 12.11
C THR A 218 13.82 -4.99 12.90
N TYR A 219 13.15 -5.26 14.02
CA TYR A 219 13.44 -6.44 14.83
C TYR A 219 13.28 -7.73 14.02
N THR A 220 12.17 -7.88 13.30
CA THR A 220 11.90 -9.09 12.50
C THR A 220 12.93 -9.28 11.40
N SER A 221 13.28 -8.22 10.67
CA SER A 221 14.25 -8.28 9.56
C SER A 221 15.64 -8.67 10.05
N TRP A 222 16.13 -8.02 11.11
CA TRP A 222 17.43 -8.35 11.67
C TRP A 222 17.44 -9.71 12.36
N TYR A 223 16.31 -10.11 12.96
CA TYR A 223 16.17 -11.50 13.44
C TYR A 223 16.33 -12.51 12.30
N LEU A 224 15.65 -12.31 11.15
CA LEU A 224 15.80 -13.19 9.98
C LEU A 224 17.26 -13.25 9.51
N THR A 225 17.91 -12.09 9.42
CA THR A 225 19.32 -12.00 9.00
C THR A 225 20.25 -12.75 9.95
N ILE A 226 20.19 -12.43 11.24
CA ILE A 226 21.06 -13.02 12.26
C ILE A 226 20.80 -14.52 12.40
N ALA A 227 19.53 -14.93 12.43
CA ALA A 227 19.15 -16.33 12.55
C ALA A 227 19.61 -17.16 11.33
N ALA A 228 19.53 -16.62 10.12
CA ALA A 228 20.04 -17.29 8.92
C ALA A 228 21.58 -17.45 8.96
N VAL A 229 22.29 -16.36 9.33
CA VAL A 229 23.77 -16.40 9.43
C VAL A 229 24.24 -17.34 10.54
N THR A 230 23.59 -17.32 11.70
CA THR A 230 23.96 -18.21 12.83
C THR A 230 23.59 -19.69 12.58
N HIS A 231 22.53 -19.93 11.81
CA HIS A 231 22.18 -21.30 11.39
C HIS A 231 23.24 -21.88 10.45
N GLY A 232 23.91 -21.03 9.67
CA GLY A 232 24.82 -21.45 8.61
C GLY A 232 24.08 -22.03 7.40
N GLN A 233 24.82 -22.58 6.45
CA GLN A 233 24.22 -23.22 5.28
C GLN A 233 23.62 -24.58 5.65
N ALA A 234 22.40 -24.82 5.17
CA ALA A 234 21.76 -26.13 5.30
C ALA A 234 22.59 -27.23 4.57
N LEU A 235 22.53 -28.47 5.07
CA LEU A 235 23.21 -29.58 4.44
C LEU A 235 22.76 -29.73 2.98
N ASN A 236 23.72 -29.83 2.06
CA ASN A 236 23.49 -29.95 0.61
C ASN A 236 22.69 -28.82 -0.01
N VAL A 237 22.82 -27.60 0.53
CA VAL A 237 22.16 -26.42 -0.02
C VAL A 237 22.58 -26.20 -1.48
N LYS A 238 21.59 -25.92 -2.34
CA LYS A 238 21.80 -25.63 -3.76
C LYS A 238 21.33 -24.20 -4.05
N HIS A 239 22.08 -23.49 -4.87
CA HIS A 239 21.75 -22.13 -5.35
C HIS A 239 21.71 -22.18 -6.88
N THR A 240 20.70 -22.86 -7.44
CA THR A 240 20.65 -23.09 -8.89
C THR A 240 20.18 -21.87 -9.67
N GLY A 241 19.59 -20.87 -9.00
CA GLY A 241 18.97 -19.72 -9.66
C GLY A 241 17.68 -20.10 -10.39
N PRO A 242 17.21 -19.25 -11.32
CA PRO A 242 15.91 -19.43 -11.97
C PRO A 242 15.91 -20.68 -12.86
N LYS A 243 15.00 -21.62 -12.58
CA LYS A 243 14.83 -22.86 -13.37
C LYS A 243 13.78 -22.69 -14.46
N LYS A 244 12.78 -21.84 -14.23
CA LYS A 244 11.66 -21.61 -15.13
C LYS A 244 11.36 -20.12 -15.23
N LEU A 245 10.92 -19.70 -16.42
CA LEU A 245 10.57 -18.32 -16.70
C LEU A 245 9.39 -17.83 -15.84
N ASP A 246 8.40 -18.67 -15.58
CA ASP A 246 7.26 -18.31 -14.75
C ASP A 246 7.67 -18.11 -13.28
N GLU A 247 8.59 -18.91 -12.73
CA GLU A 247 9.15 -18.70 -11.39
C GLU A 247 9.92 -17.37 -11.33
N TYR A 248 10.74 -17.08 -12.35
CA TYR A 248 11.51 -15.82 -12.43
C TYR A 248 10.59 -14.58 -12.40
N PHE A 249 9.60 -14.52 -13.29
CA PHE A 249 8.73 -13.36 -13.37
C PHE A 249 7.76 -13.25 -12.20
N MET A 250 7.38 -14.37 -11.57
CA MET A 250 6.63 -14.34 -10.33
C MET A 250 7.46 -13.74 -9.18
N GLY A 251 8.73 -14.11 -9.06
CA GLY A 251 9.65 -13.50 -8.09
C GLY A 251 9.87 -12.01 -8.33
N ALA A 252 10.05 -11.61 -9.59
CA ALA A 252 10.16 -10.20 -9.98
C ALA A 252 8.91 -9.39 -9.61
N ALA A 253 7.71 -9.95 -9.83
CA ALA A 253 6.43 -9.33 -9.47
C ALA A 253 6.27 -9.17 -7.93
N ASN A 254 6.75 -10.14 -7.15
CA ASN A 254 6.74 -10.03 -5.69
C ASN A 254 7.72 -8.95 -5.19
N ILE A 255 8.88 -8.76 -5.86
CA ILE A 255 9.77 -7.64 -5.55
C ILE A 255 9.13 -6.30 -5.92
N LEU A 256 8.46 -6.21 -7.08
CA LEU A 256 7.73 -5.01 -7.48
C LEU A 256 6.68 -4.60 -6.43
N TYR A 257 6.00 -5.58 -5.84
CA TYR A 257 5.05 -5.36 -4.76
C TYR A 257 5.66 -4.68 -3.52
N THR A 258 6.96 -4.90 -3.24
CA THR A 258 7.67 -4.31 -2.08
C THR A 258 7.57 -2.77 -2.06
N PHE A 259 7.57 -2.13 -3.21
CA PHE A 259 7.56 -0.66 -3.33
C PHE A 259 6.15 -0.12 -3.65
N GLY A 260 5.11 -0.86 -3.32
CA GLY A 260 3.72 -0.52 -3.56
C GLY A 260 3.09 0.51 -2.60
N GLY A 261 3.84 1.12 -1.70
CA GLY A 261 3.32 2.01 -0.64
C GLY A 261 2.66 3.33 -1.12
N HIS A 262 2.45 3.52 -2.43
CA HIS A 262 1.92 4.77 -2.98
C HIS A 262 0.41 4.95 -2.79
N GLY A 263 -0.32 3.89 -2.45
CA GLY A 263 -1.79 3.91 -2.43
C GLY A 263 -2.42 4.89 -1.45
N PHE A 264 -1.67 5.41 -0.48
CA PHE A 264 -2.08 6.47 0.44
C PHE A 264 -1.02 7.58 0.58
N THR A 265 -0.15 7.72 -0.42
CA THR A 265 0.85 8.79 -0.49
C THR A 265 0.22 10.19 -0.44
N VAL A 266 -0.92 10.38 -1.11
CA VAL A 266 -1.61 11.67 -1.16
C VAL A 266 -2.17 12.03 0.21
N GLU A 267 -2.72 11.07 0.94
CA GLU A 267 -3.24 11.24 2.29
C GLU A 267 -2.12 11.64 3.28
N ILE A 268 -0.93 11.01 3.16
CA ILE A 268 0.25 11.40 3.97
C ILE A 268 0.68 12.82 3.62
N MET A 269 0.80 13.15 2.33
CA MET A 269 1.18 14.50 1.90
C MET A 269 0.17 15.56 2.34
N HIS A 270 -1.12 15.21 2.36
CA HIS A 270 -2.18 16.10 2.82
C HIS A 270 -2.04 16.44 4.30
N ALA A 271 -1.62 15.48 5.12
CA ALA A 271 -1.35 15.68 6.54
C ALA A 271 -0.07 16.49 6.82
N MET A 272 0.86 16.58 5.87
CA MET A 272 2.16 17.25 6.07
C MET A 272 2.07 18.78 5.97
N TRP A 273 2.84 19.47 6.81
CA TRP A 273 3.02 20.92 6.71
C TRP A 273 3.68 21.38 5.41
N LYS A 274 4.65 20.60 4.93
CA LYS A 274 5.43 20.89 3.72
C LYS A 274 5.38 19.69 2.76
N PRO A 275 4.25 19.47 2.06
CA PRO A 275 4.05 18.31 1.18
C PRO A 275 5.13 18.12 0.13
N LYS A 276 5.70 19.21 -0.42
CA LYS A 276 6.79 19.19 -1.39
C LYS A 276 8.05 18.45 -0.91
N LYS A 277 8.24 18.30 0.41
CA LYS A 277 9.37 17.54 0.97
C LYS A 277 9.15 16.03 0.92
N TYR A 278 7.94 15.56 0.63
CA TYR A 278 7.61 14.15 0.66
C TYR A 278 8.46 13.32 -0.32
N LYS A 279 8.80 13.84 -1.49
CA LYS A 279 9.72 13.19 -2.43
C LYS A 279 11.07 12.80 -1.79
N LEU A 280 11.62 13.63 -0.92
CA LEU A 280 12.87 13.35 -0.20
C LEU A 280 12.63 12.38 0.97
N VAL A 281 11.52 12.56 1.68
CA VAL A 281 11.06 11.63 2.74
C VAL A 281 10.97 10.20 2.21
N TYR A 282 10.40 10.03 1.02
CA TYR A 282 10.25 8.74 0.38
C TYR A 282 11.59 8.10 -0.02
N VAL A 283 12.56 8.89 -0.50
CA VAL A 283 13.93 8.40 -0.77
C VAL A 283 14.56 7.82 0.51
N TYR A 284 14.46 8.53 1.64
CA TYR A 284 14.96 8.00 2.91
C TYR A 284 14.20 6.75 3.37
N ALA A 285 12.90 6.67 3.10
CA ALA A 285 12.12 5.46 3.38
C ALA A 285 12.60 4.27 2.53
N VAL A 286 12.88 4.47 1.23
CA VAL A 286 13.41 3.42 0.35
C VAL A 286 14.80 2.96 0.80
N LEU A 287 15.69 3.87 1.19
CA LEU A 287 17.01 3.52 1.73
C LEU A 287 16.90 2.67 3.01
N TYR A 288 15.99 3.03 3.90
CA TYR A 288 15.68 2.23 5.09
C TYR A 288 15.17 0.84 4.70
N ILE A 289 14.24 0.74 3.73
CA ILE A 289 13.70 -0.53 3.24
C ILE A 289 14.82 -1.42 2.66
N PHE A 290 15.74 -0.85 1.90
CA PHE A 290 16.89 -1.60 1.39
C PHE A 290 17.75 -2.17 2.53
N SER A 291 17.96 -1.40 3.60
CA SER A 291 18.74 -1.85 4.76
C SER A 291 18.10 -3.02 5.52
N LEU A 292 16.79 -3.20 5.39
CA LEU A 292 16.04 -4.32 5.98
C LEU A 292 15.93 -5.50 5.00
N THR A 293 15.49 -5.25 3.79
CA THR A 293 15.05 -6.30 2.85
C THR A 293 16.21 -7.00 2.16
N ILE A 294 17.25 -6.27 1.77
CA ILE A 294 18.40 -6.87 1.06
C ILE A 294 19.19 -7.82 2.00
N PRO A 295 19.58 -7.43 3.22
CA PRO A 295 20.31 -8.35 4.10
C PRO A 295 19.48 -9.56 4.50
N SER A 296 18.19 -9.38 4.84
CA SER A 296 17.33 -10.49 5.28
C SER A 296 17.05 -11.49 4.15
N ALA A 297 16.72 -11.02 2.94
CA ALA A 297 16.49 -11.92 1.81
C ALA A 297 17.76 -12.61 1.33
N SER A 298 18.89 -11.90 1.29
CA SER A 298 20.17 -12.44 0.87
C SER A 298 20.71 -13.49 1.85
N SER A 299 20.68 -13.22 3.15
CA SER A 299 21.15 -14.15 4.18
C SER A 299 20.28 -15.42 4.24
N MET A 300 18.97 -15.29 4.13
CA MET A 300 18.06 -16.44 4.06
C MET A 300 18.30 -17.26 2.79
N TYR A 301 18.49 -16.61 1.63
CA TYR A 301 18.82 -17.33 0.41
C TYR A 301 20.17 -18.02 0.49
N TRP A 302 21.18 -17.36 1.07
CA TRP A 302 22.49 -17.97 1.31
C TRP A 302 22.40 -19.22 2.21
N ALA A 303 21.59 -19.16 3.28
CA ALA A 303 21.46 -20.25 4.24
C ALA A 303 20.65 -21.45 3.72
N PHE A 304 19.54 -21.20 3.02
CA PHE A 304 18.54 -22.21 2.66
C PHE A 304 18.41 -22.47 1.14
N GLY A 305 18.97 -21.61 0.30
CA GLY A 305 19.02 -21.76 -1.16
C GLY A 305 17.67 -22.08 -1.80
N ASP A 306 17.68 -23.08 -2.69
CA ASP A 306 16.49 -23.56 -3.41
C ASP A 306 15.38 -24.12 -2.50
N GLY A 307 15.70 -24.48 -1.25
CA GLY A 307 14.72 -24.92 -0.26
C GLY A 307 13.61 -23.89 -0.06
N LEU A 308 13.91 -22.59 -0.20
CA LEU A 308 12.95 -21.50 -0.06
C LEU A 308 11.82 -21.53 -1.11
N LEU A 309 11.97 -22.23 -2.22
CA LEU A 309 10.92 -22.42 -3.23
C LEU A 309 9.73 -23.25 -2.71
N ASN A 310 9.93 -24.04 -1.66
CA ASN A 310 8.90 -24.91 -1.10
C ASN A 310 7.89 -24.16 -0.21
N ASN A 311 8.26 -23.01 0.34
CA ASN A 311 7.39 -22.24 1.22
C ASN A 311 7.72 -20.74 1.14
N PHE A 312 6.69 -19.92 0.97
CA PHE A 312 6.83 -18.47 0.86
C PHE A 312 7.08 -17.77 2.21
N ASN A 313 6.80 -18.41 3.35
CA ASN A 313 6.98 -17.79 4.64
C ASN A 313 8.34 -18.12 5.24
N ALA A 314 9.19 -17.11 5.40
CA ALA A 314 10.55 -17.22 5.93
C ALA A 314 10.62 -17.92 7.31
N PHE A 315 9.61 -17.75 8.17
CA PHE A 315 9.57 -18.41 9.48
C PHE A 315 9.51 -19.94 9.39
N SER A 316 9.11 -20.51 8.25
CA SER A 316 9.04 -21.96 8.07
C SER A 316 10.42 -22.64 8.11
N PHE A 317 11.49 -21.93 7.81
CA PHE A 317 12.85 -22.43 7.70
C PHE A 317 13.68 -22.27 8.96
N LEU A 318 13.25 -21.39 9.86
CA LEU A 318 13.98 -21.06 11.07
C LEU A 318 13.59 -21.97 12.25
N PRO A 319 14.52 -22.31 13.15
CA PRO A 319 14.25 -23.15 14.31
C PRO A 319 13.23 -22.52 15.27
N LYS A 320 12.45 -23.37 15.94
CA LYS A 320 11.44 -22.94 16.93
C LYS A 320 12.13 -22.42 18.19
N THR A 321 12.51 -21.14 18.22
CA THR A 321 13.14 -20.46 19.36
C THR A 321 12.20 -19.39 19.96
N LYS A 322 12.47 -18.94 21.20
CA LYS A 322 11.76 -17.82 21.81
C LYS A 322 11.92 -16.53 20.97
N PHE A 323 13.08 -16.30 20.37
CA PHE A 323 13.33 -15.13 19.51
C PHE A 323 12.50 -15.19 18.22
N ARG A 324 12.34 -16.38 17.61
CA ARG A 324 11.43 -16.56 16.48
C ARG A 324 9.99 -16.24 16.85
N SER A 325 9.53 -16.74 18.02
CA SER A 325 8.18 -16.45 18.49
C SER A 325 7.98 -14.95 18.76
N ALA A 326 8.99 -14.27 19.33
CA ALA A 326 8.95 -12.82 19.52
C ALA A 326 8.89 -12.07 18.17
N ALA A 327 9.66 -12.48 17.16
CA ALA A 327 9.61 -11.88 15.83
C ALA A 327 8.26 -12.12 15.15
N ALA A 328 7.68 -13.30 15.30
CA ALA A 328 6.36 -13.60 14.77
C ALA A 328 5.25 -12.79 15.46
N VAL A 329 5.32 -12.60 16.78
CA VAL A 329 4.38 -11.73 17.52
C VAL A 329 4.55 -10.27 17.09
N ALA A 330 5.77 -9.78 16.99
CA ALA A 330 6.05 -8.42 16.48
C ALA A 330 5.45 -8.23 15.08
N MET A 331 5.62 -9.21 14.19
CA MET A 331 5.06 -9.15 12.85
C MET A 331 3.54 -9.19 12.85
N LEU A 332 2.89 -9.98 13.71
CA LEU A 332 1.42 -10.00 13.86
C LEU A 332 0.87 -8.63 14.29
N MET A 333 1.53 -7.97 15.24
CA MET A 333 1.16 -6.62 15.66
C MET A 333 1.35 -5.62 14.52
N HIS A 334 2.42 -5.77 13.73
CA HIS A 334 2.66 -4.95 12.56
C HIS A 334 1.57 -5.15 11.49
N GLU A 335 1.14 -6.39 11.21
CA GLU A 335 0.05 -6.67 10.26
C GLU A 335 -1.27 -5.98 10.67
N PHE A 336 -1.57 -5.92 11.98
CA PHE A 336 -2.73 -5.20 12.50
C PHE A 336 -2.63 -3.69 12.24
N ILE A 337 -1.47 -3.10 12.49
CA ILE A 337 -1.19 -1.69 12.21
C ILE A 337 -1.35 -1.43 10.70
N GLN A 338 -0.73 -2.27 9.90
CA GLN A 338 -0.72 -2.15 8.44
C GLN A 338 -2.12 -2.29 7.83
N PHE A 339 -2.92 -3.22 8.33
CA PHE A 339 -4.32 -3.35 7.92
C PHE A 339 -5.10 -2.04 8.16
N SER A 340 -4.88 -1.39 9.30
CA SER A 340 -5.54 -0.11 9.61
C SER A 340 -5.16 0.98 8.61
N PHE A 341 -3.89 1.04 8.19
CA PHE A 341 -3.44 1.96 7.15
C PHE A 341 -4.06 1.67 5.78
N CYS A 342 -4.07 0.41 5.37
CA CYS A 342 -4.58 0.02 4.04
C CYS A 342 -6.11 0.15 3.95
N SER A 343 -6.83 -0.09 5.03
CA SER A 343 -8.29 0.02 5.06
C SER A 343 -8.79 1.47 5.11
N LEU A 344 -7.97 2.43 5.58
CA LEU A 344 -8.39 3.82 5.72
C LEU A 344 -8.83 4.46 4.40
N PRO A 345 -8.07 4.42 3.29
CA PRO A 345 -8.51 4.99 2.02
C PRO A 345 -9.83 4.38 1.52
N ILE A 346 -10.03 3.07 1.75
CA ILE A 346 -11.25 2.37 1.38
C ILE A 346 -12.43 2.88 2.22
N HIS A 347 -12.23 3.04 3.53
CA HIS A 347 -13.25 3.59 4.42
C HIS A 347 -13.62 5.04 4.05
N LEU A 348 -12.64 5.87 3.66
CA LEU A 348 -12.89 7.23 3.23
C LEU A 348 -13.74 7.26 1.94
N VAL A 349 -13.41 6.44 0.94
CA VAL A 349 -14.22 6.31 -0.28
C VAL A 349 -15.63 5.85 0.05
N TRP A 350 -15.78 4.84 0.90
CA TRP A 350 -17.06 4.29 1.30
C TRP A 350 -17.93 5.30 2.07
N GLU A 351 -17.33 6.02 3.03
CA GLU A 351 -18.00 7.09 3.77
C GLU A 351 -18.46 8.24 2.86
N LYS A 352 -17.66 8.60 1.84
CA LYS A 352 -18.04 9.59 0.83
C LYS A 352 -19.23 9.11 -0.01
N LEU A 353 -19.24 7.85 -0.44
CA LEU A 353 -20.35 7.24 -1.18
C LEU A 353 -21.65 7.24 -0.38
N LEU A 354 -21.58 6.96 0.93
CA LEU A 354 -22.74 6.94 1.82
C LEU A 354 -23.15 8.35 2.29
N GLY A 355 -22.39 9.41 1.96
CA GLY A 355 -22.64 10.77 2.45
C GLY A 355 -22.36 10.94 3.95
N LEU A 356 -21.65 10.01 4.59
CA LEU A 356 -21.36 10.01 6.03
C LEU A 356 -20.02 10.68 6.38
N HIS A 357 -19.26 11.12 5.39
CA HIS A 357 -17.90 11.68 5.58
C HIS A 357 -17.88 12.88 6.55
N HIS A 358 -18.90 13.72 6.49
CA HIS A 358 -19.05 14.91 7.37
C HIS A 358 -19.82 14.64 8.67
N SER A 359 -20.24 13.38 8.91
CA SER A 359 -20.95 13.03 10.14
C SER A 359 -20.04 13.13 11.36
N ARG A 360 -20.50 13.89 12.39
CA ARG A 360 -19.81 13.97 13.70
C ARG A 360 -20.03 12.74 14.59
N HIS A 361 -20.99 11.88 14.24
CA HIS A 361 -21.33 10.70 15.04
C HIS A 361 -20.37 9.54 14.76
N PHE A 362 -19.44 9.36 15.67
CA PHE A 362 -18.42 8.30 15.60
C PHE A 362 -19.01 6.90 15.41
N TYR A 363 -20.05 6.55 16.17
CA TYR A 363 -20.67 5.21 16.11
C TYR A 363 -21.28 4.91 14.74
N ILE A 364 -21.91 5.89 14.10
CA ILE A 364 -22.51 5.71 12.76
C ILE A 364 -21.41 5.40 11.75
N ARG A 365 -20.29 6.12 11.80
CA ARG A 365 -19.15 5.88 10.92
C ARG A 365 -18.51 4.50 11.19
N ALA A 366 -18.31 4.12 12.45
CA ALA A 366 -17.78 2.82 12.82
C ALA A 366 -18.65 1.66 12.30
N ILE A 367 -19.98 1.74 12.50
CA ILE A 367 -20.92 0.73 12.00
C ILE A 367 -20.91 0.67 10.47
N ALA A 368 -20.86 1.82 9.79
CA ALA A 368 -20.81 1.88 8.34
C ALA A 368 -19.55 1.23 7.74
N ARG A 369 -18.44 1.11 8.48
CA ARG A 369 -17.20 0.45 8.06
C ARG A 369 -17.22 -1.07 8.17
N ILE A 370 -18.08 -1.63 9.01
CA ILE A 370 -18.17 -3.08 9.27
C ILE A 370 -18.33 -3.89 7.96
N PRO A 371 -19.23 -3.54 7.03
CA PRO A 371 -19.39 -4.29 5.79
C PRO A 371 -18.11 -4.40 4.97
N ILE A 372 -17.27 -3.36 4.96
CA ILE A 372 -15.98 -3.37 4.26
C ILE A 372 -15.04 -4.41 4.88
N VAL A 373 -14.90 -4.42 6.21
CA VAL A 373 -14.01 -5.38 6.88
C VAL A 373 -14.51 -6.81 6.70
N LEU A 374 -15.84 -7.04 6.75
CA LEU A 374 -16.43 -8.35 6.47
C LEU A 374 -16.15 -8.81 5.02
N PHE A 375 -16.22 -7.90 4.06
CA PHE A 375 -15.88 -8.19 2.66
C PHE A 375 -14.39 -8.56 2.50
N LEU A 376 -13.49 -7.80 3.12
CA LEU A 376 -12.05 -8.10 3.15
C LEU A 376 -11.76 -9.47 3.79
N TRP A 377 -12.47 -9.78 4.87
CA TRP A 377 -12.38 -11.06 5.57
C TRP A 377 -12.84 -12.22 4.68
N LEU A 378 -13.94 -12.05 3.96
CA LEU A 378 -14.42 -13.06 2.99
C LEU A 378 -13.37 -13.32 1.90
N ILE A 379 -12.77 -12.26 1.31
CA ILE A 379 -11.71 -12.41 0.30
C ILE A 379 -10.52 -13.19 0.86
N SER A 380 -10.08 -12.87 2.08
CA SER A 380 -8.93 -13.53 2.71
C SER A 380 -9.17 -15.00 3.05
N LEU A 381 -10.41 -15.38 3.35
CA LEU A 381 -10.78 -16.78 3.52
C LEU A 381 -10.91 -17.55 2.20
N MET A 382 -11.33 -16.87 1.14
CA MET A 382 -11.50 -17.47 -0.18
C MET A 382 -10.15 -17.76 -0.85
N PHE A 383 -9.16 -16.89 -0.68
CA PHE A 383 -7.85 -16.98 -1.33
C PHE A 383 -6.69 -17.05 -0.32
N PRO A 384 -6.48 -18.18 0.39
CA PRO A 384 -5.47 -18.27 1.44
C PRO A 384 -4.02 -18.44 0.93
N PHE A 385 -3.75 -18.07 -0.33
CA PHE A 385 -2.48 -18.34 -1.04
C PHE A 385 -1.44 -17.25 -0.79
N PHE A 386 -0.97 -17.14 0.47
CA PHE A 386 0.07 -16.19 0.85
C PHE A 386 1.32 -16.33 -0.03
N GLY A 387 1.86 -15.22 -0.49
CA GLY A 387 2.99 -15.16 -1.42
C GLY A 387 2.54 -15.15 -2.89
N THR A 388 1.68 -16.08 -3.32
CA THR A 388 1.13 -16.08 -4.69
C THR A 388 0.25 -14.85 -4.94
N ILE A 389 -0.59 -14.47 -3.96
CA ILE A 389 -1.41 -13.26 -4.05
C ILE A 389 -0.55 -12.00 -4.11
N ASN A 390 0.55 -11.93 -3.34
CA ASN A 390 1.47 -10.80 -3.40
C ASN A 390 2.00 -10.58 -4.82
N SER A 391 2.37 -11.67 -5.51
CA SER A 391 2.87 -11.59 -6.88
C SER A 391 1.79 -11.15 -7.87
N VAL A 392 0.54 -11.63 -7.71
CA VAL A 392 -0.59 -11.19 -8.55
C VAL A 392 -0.90 -9.72 -8.33
N VAL A 393 -0.99 -9.28 -7.08
CA VAL A 393 -1.24 -7.88 -6.72
C VAL A 393 -0.09 -6.99 -7.20
N GLY A 394 1.15 -7.42 -7.03
CA GLY A 394 2.34 -6.72 -7.51
C GLY A 394 2.33 -6.53 -9.02
N SER A 395 2.08 -7.62 -9.76
CA SER A 395 2.12 -7.59 -11.22
C SER A 395 0.98 -6.80 -11.86
N LEU A 396 -0.24 -6.87 -11.35
CA LEU A 396 -1.41 -6.26 -11.98
C LEU A 396 -1.78 -4.92 -11.36
N LEU A 397 -1.96 -4.87 -10.03
CA LEU A 397 -2.52 -3.70 -9.36
C LEU A 397 -1.46 -2.68 -8.98
N VAL A 398 -0.34 -3.10 -8.39
CA VAL A 398 0.78 -2.20 -8.08
C VAL A 398 1.38 -1.65 -9.36
N SER A 399 1.57 -2.49 -10.38
CA SER A 399 2.03 -2.04 -11.70
C SER A 399 1.18 -0.91 -12.25
N ALA A 400 -0.14 -1.04 -12.19
CA ALA A 400 -1.06 -0.01 -12.69
C ALA A 400 -1.12 1.21 -11.77
N ALA A 401 -1.45 1.02 -10.48
CA ALA A 401 -1.74 2.10 -9.54
C ALA A 401 -0.50 2.92 -9.15
N VAL A 402 0.67 2.26 -9.01
CA VAL A 402 1.89 2.88 -8.48
C VAL A 402 2.82 3.39 -9.57
N TYR A 403 2.89 2.69 -10.71
CA TYR A 403 3.88 3.00 -11.74
C TYR A 403 3.25 3.57 -13.02
N ILE A 404 2.29 2.86 -13.62
CA ILE A 404 1.78 3.21 -14.96
C ILE A 404 0.91 4.47 -14.89
N ILE A 405 -0.12 4.48 -14.04
CA ILE A 405 -1.07 5.60 -13.95
C ILE A 405 -0.38 6.91 -13.57
N PRO A 406 0.49 6.98 -12.54
CA PRO A 406 1.17 8.23 -12.21
C PRO A 406 2.05 8.77 -13.34
N CYS A 407 2.86 7.92 -14.00
CA CYS A 407 3.71 8.36 -15.10
C CYS A 407 2.90 8.82 -16.32
N LEU A 408 1.83 8.10 -16.69
CA LEU A 408 0.94 8.52 -17.77
C LEU A 408 0.20 9.82 -17.43
N ALA A 409 -0.26 9.98 -16.19
CA ALA A 409 -0.90 11.20 -15.72
C ALA A 409 0.07 12.40 -15.80
N HIS A 410 1.32 12.21 -15.38
CA HIS A 410 2.37 13.22 -15.45
C HIS A 410 2.65 13.64 -16.90
N MET A 411 2.87 12.67 -17.79
CA MET A 411 3.09 12.95 -19.21
C MET A 411 1.91 13.68 -19.83
N THR A 412 0.67 13.28 -19.51
CA THR A 412 -0.56 13.88 -20.06
C THR A 412 -0.74 15.29 -19.55
N TYR A 413 -0.58 15.52 -18.24
CA TYR A 413 -0.80 16.83 -17.61
C TYR A 413 0.24 17.86 -18.08
N TYR A 414 1.53 17.50 -18.09
CA TYR A 414 2.61 18.39 -18.53
C TYR A 414 2.88 18.35 -20.03
N TRP A 415 1.97 17.76 -20.85
CA TRP A 415 2.10 17.79 -22.30
C TRP A 415 2.01 19.22 -22.86
N SER A 416 1.13 20.06 -22.30
CA SER A 416 0.96 21.46 -22.68
C SER A 416 2.15 22.32 -22.24
N PHE A 417 2.58 23.25 -23.12
CA PHE A 417 3.63 24.22 -22.82
C PHE A 417 3.23 25.12 -21.64
N MET A 418 2.00 25.62 -21.63
CA MET A 418 1.46 26.50 -20.57
C MET A 418 1.49 25.83 -19.20
N THR A 419 1.17 24.53 -19.13
CA THR A 419 1.21 23.76 -17.88
C THR A 419 2.65 23.62 -17.38
N ARG A 420 3.61 23.38 -18.28
CA ARG A 420 5.04 23.26 -17.93
C ARG A 420 5.63 24.56 -17.41
N GLU A 421 5.28 25.70 -18.03
CA GLU A 421 5.74 27.01 -17.59
C GLU A 421 5.23 27.37 -16.20
N ASN A 422 3.98 27.00 -15.90
CA ASN A 422 3.33 27.25 -14.62
C ASN A 422 3.54 26.13 -13.58
N ALA A 423 4.32 25.11 -13.85
CA ALA A 423 4.56 24.00 -12.94
C ALA A 423 5.27 24.46 -11.66
N ILE A 424 4.76 24.03 -10.50
CA ILE A 424 5.39 24.30 -9.19
C ILE A 424 6.75 23.61 -9.07
N GLU A 425 6.79 22.35 -9.53
CA GLU A 425 8.00 21.55 -9.53
C GLU A 425 8.64 21.59 -10.92
N GLN A 426 9.79 22.21 -11.03
CA GLN A 426 10.57 22.22 -12.27
C GLN A 426 11.33 20.89 -12.42
N PRO A 427 11.65 20.46 -13.66
CA PRO A 427 12.36 19.21 -13.91
C PRO A 427 13.68 19.11 -13.15
N ILE A 428 13.90 17.97 -12.46
CA ILE A 428 15.12 17.71 -11.67
C ILE A 428 16.24 17.05 -12.50
N LEU A 429 15.90 16.47 -13.67
CA LEU A 429 16.84 15.75 -14.51
C LEU A 429 17.43 16.62 -15.62
N CYS A 430 18.64 16.30 -16.04
CA CYS A 430 19.31 16.87 -17.23
C CYS A 430 19.17 18.39 -17.34
N ARG A 431 19.52 19.13 -16.29
CA ARG A 431 19.48 20.60 -16.24
C ARG A 431 18.11 21.21 -16.52
N GLY A 432 17.04 20.55 -16.07
CA GLY A 432 15.67 21.06 -16.22
C GLY A 432 14.96 20.63 -17.51
N SER A 433 15.34 19.53 -18.11
CA SER A 433 14.76 19.06 -19.37
C SER A 433 13.47 18.26 -19.17
N TRP A 434 12.33 18.79 -19.60
CA TRP A 434 11.05 18.04 -19.64
C TRP A 434 11.11 16.80 -20.53
N ARG A 435 11.94 16.81 -21.59
CA ARG A 435 12.14 15.62 -22.45
C ARG A 435 12.77 14.48 -21.67
N ALA A 436 13.76 14.77 -20.82
CA ALA A 436 14.39 13.76 -19.98
C ALA A 436 13.40 13.16 -18.98
N MET A 437 12.50 13.97 -18.39
CA MET A 437 11.44 13.51 -17.51
C MET A 437 10.50 12.54 -18.23
N PHE A 438 10.00 12.93 -19.40
CA PHE A 438 9.11 12.08 -20.20
C PHE A 438 9.78 10.78 -20.69
N LEU A 439 11.09 10.79 -20.96
CA LEU A 439 11.81 9.57 -21.29
C LEU A 439 11.87 8.59 -20.11
N VAL A 440 12.06 9.10 -18.89
CA VAL A 440 12.02 8.24 -17.68
C VAL A 440 10.60 7.74 -17.43
N ASP A 441 9.57 8.59 -17.54
CA ASP A 441 8.17 8.14 -17.44
C ASP A 441 7.87 7.04 -18.46
N ALA A 442 8.25 7.24 -19.73
CA ALA A 442 8.05 6.25 -20.78
C ALA A 442 8.81 4.95 -20.51
N PHE A 443 10.04 5.02 -20.00
CA PHE A 443 10.80 3.84 -19.59
C PHE A 443 10.08 3.09 -18.49
N VAL A 444 9.62 3.77 -17.43
CA VAL A 444 8.88 3.15 -16.31
C VAL A 444 7.61 2.48 -16.82
N VAL A 445 6.82 3.18 -17.65
CA VAL A 445 5.58 2.64 -18.22
C VAL A 445 5.85 1.40 -19.07
N LEU A 446 6.82 1.46 -20.00
CA LEU A 446 7.14 0.33 -20.86
C LEU A 446 7.71 -0.85 -20.09
N TRP A 447 8.65 -0.62 -19.19
CA TRP A 447 9.26 -1.65 -18.37
C TRP A 447 8.21 -2.38 -17.53
N VAL A 448 7.37 -1.64 -16.79
CA VAL A 448 6.37 -2.23 -15.90
C VAL A 448 5.22 -2.86 -16.69
N THR A 449 4.83 -2.32 -17.84
CA THR A 449 3.82 -2.93 -18.70
C THR A 449 4.30 -4.28 -19.24
N ILE A 450 5.53 -4.38 -19.73
CA ILE A 450 6.06 -5.60 -20.33
C ILE A 450 6.42 -6.62 -19.24
N LEU A 451 7.26 -6.24 -18.27
CA LEU A 451 7.80 -7.17 -17.29
C LEU A 451 6.87 -7.36 -16.08
N GLY A 452 6.19 -6.30 -15.62
CA GLY A 452 5.23 -6.37 -14.51
C GLY A 452 3.92 -6.99 -14.96
N VAL A 453 3.15 -6.28 -15.79
CA VAL A 453 1.80 -6.70 -16.20
C VAL A 453 1.85 -7.88 -17.17
N GLY A 454 2.66 -7.82 -18.20
CA GLY A 454 2.74 -8.86 -19.24
C GLY A 454 3.29 -10.18 -18.68
N LEU A 455 4.59 -10.24 -18.45
CA LEU A 455 5.27 -11.48 -18.06
C LEU A 455 5.01 -11.84 -16.59
N GLY A 456 5.07 -10.87 -15.69
CA GLY A 456 4.77 -11.05 -14.27
C GLY A 456 3.31 -11.40 -14.03
N GLY A 457 2.38 -10.72 -14.71
CA GLY A 457 0.94 -11.00 -14.64
C GLY A 457 0.60 -12.40 -15.14
N TRP A 458 1.14 -12.79 -16.30
CA TRP A 458 1.00 -14.15 -16.83
C TRP A 458 1.52 -15.20 -15.85
N ALA A 459 2.75 -15.03 -15.34
CA ALA A 459 3.37 -16.00 -14.45
C ALA A 459 2.64 -16.13 -13.11
N SER A 460 2.28 -14.99 -12.51
CA SER A 460 1.58 -14.93 -11.22
C SER A 460 0.16 -15.50 -11.33
N MET A 461 -0.57 -15.19 -12.41
CA MET A 461 -1.92 -15.71 -12.64
C MET A 461 -1.91 -17.21 -12.91
N LYS A 462 -0.95 -17.69 -13.73
CA LYS A 462 -0.74 -19.14 -13.97
C LYS A 462 -0.52 -19.87 -12.63
N ASN A 463 0.33 -19.33 -11.77
CA ASN A 463 0.59 -19.93 -10.45
C ASN A 463 -0.67 -19.88 -9.57
N LEU A 464 -1.39 -18.77 -9.51
CA LEU A 464 -2.63 -18.66 -8.74
C LEU A 464 -3.66 -19.71 -9.17
N ILE A 465 -3.88 -19.88 -10.48
CA ILE A 465 -4.80 -20.88 -11.02
C ILE A 465 -4.34 -22.29 -10.63
N GLN A 466 -3.05 -22.60 -10.76
CA GLN A 466 -2.49 -23.92 -10.36
C GLN A 466 -2.66 -24.19 -8.87
N GLN A 467 -2.46 -23.18 -8.01
CA GLN A 467 -2.65 -23.32 -6.57
C GLN A 467 -4.15 -23.49 -6.23
N ALA A 468 -5.04 -22.72 -6.88
CA ALA A 468 -6.48 -22.86 -6.70
C ALA A 468 -6.99 -24.25 -7.12
N HIS A 469 -6.49 -24.81 -8.23
CA HIS A 469 -6.81 -26.17 -8.65
C HIS A 469 -6.27 -27.25 -7.67
N LYS A 470 -5.05 -27.04 -7.18
CA LYS A 470 -4.39 -28.03 -6.30
C LYS A 470 -4.97 -28.08 -4.89
N PHE A 471 -5.28 -26.92 -4.28
CA PHE A 471 -5.69 -26.81 -2.89
C PHE A 471 -7.18 -26.48 -2.72
N GLY A 472 -7.84 -26.00 -3.76
CA GLY A 472 -9.22 -25.48 -3.72
C GLY A 472 -9.32 -24.09 -3.10
N LEU A 473 -10.41 -23.40 -3.43
CA LEU A 473 -10.81 -22.18 -2.72
C LEU A 473 -11.23 -22.55 -1.28
N PHE A 474 -11.07 -21.61 -0.34
CA PHE A 474 -11.34 -21.84 1.09
C PHE A 474 -10.50 -22.98 1.70
N SER A 475 -9.31 -23.23 1.20
CA SER A 475 -8.43 -24.28 1.72
C SER A 475 -8.15 -24.12 3.22
N THR A 476 -8.21 -25.23 3.96
CA THR A 476 -7.94 -25.20 5.41
C THR A 476 -6.48 -24.96 5.72
N CYS A 477 -5.57 -25.45 4.86
CA CYS A 477 -4.14 -25.28 5.06
C CYS A 477 -3.36 -25.27 3.74
N PHE A 478 -2.79 -24.10 3.41
CA PHE A 478 -1.93 -23.89 2.25
C PHE A 478 -0.46 -24.00 2.68
N ASN A 479 0.32 -24.86 2.00
CA ASN A 479 1.75 -25.11 2.31
C ASN A 479 2.01 -25.41 3.80
N CYS A 480 1.18 -26.24 4.42
CA CYS A 480 1.44 -26.72 5.77
C CYS A 480 2.40 -27.91 5.73
N PRO A 481 3.33 -28.04 6.71
CA PRO A 481 4.10 -29.26 6.87
C PRO A 481 3.16 -30.44 7.05
N LYS A 482 3.47 -31.56 6.40
CA LYS A 482 2.76 -32.83 6.66
C LYS A 482 2.94 -33.14 8.14
N LYS A 483 1.85 -33.32 8.87
CA LYS A 483 1.96 -33.93 10.21
C LYS A 483 2.57 -35.31 10.06
N PRO A 484 3.57 -35.65 10.89
CA PRO A 484 4.19 -36.98 10.87
C PRO A 484 3.15 -38.08 11.13
#